data_a68fd09a5d4c4ff4e168a04f9dd5d4a2
#
_entry.id   a68fd09a5d4c4ff4e168a04f9dd5d4a2
#
_cell.length_a   1.000
_cell.length_b   1.000
_cell.length_c   1.000
_cell.angle_alpha   90.00
_cell.angle_beta   90.00
_cell.angle_gamma   90.00
#
_symmetry.space_group_name_H-M   'P 1'
#
loop_
_entity.id
_entity.type
_entity.pdbx_description
1 polymer ?
#
loop_
_entity_poly.entity_id
_entity_poly.type
_entity_poly.pdbx_seq_one_letter_code
_entity_poly.pdbx_strand_id
1 'polypeptide(L)'
;MNMLSGAGKRYGLKKLTALIIMDGFGCNPDSYGNAIMPQNTKHLRTIWDAYPHTEIGASGRDVGLPSGQMGNSEVGHTNIGAGRVVFQDLTRIFDLAESGRLGSCTAVREAFENCREHSSALHLMGLLSDGGVHSHIDHLFALLDAAKAAGMQKVFVHCFTDGRDTAVDSGLGFVRALKDKLAECGCGKIATVEGRYYAMDRNNNYDRTEKAYSALVYGEGDMFSDAEEAVKTSYQNGVTDEFIKPCVITENGAPIAKINANDSIIFFNFRPDRARQLTRCFIDRDFPQFERRRGYFPVKFVCMSQYSAEFNGRVSLIVPPEQLSNTMGEYLSSLGKTQLRIAETEKYAHVTFFFNGGLERVFDGEDRILVPSPNVATYDLKPEMSAYEVTRRACECIDSGKYDFMVLNFANTDMVGHTGVFEAAVKAVETVDVCVGTLVDRIIKNGGACLITADHGNCEQMLDEKGEPFTPHTTNPVPLIWVSDDAKGKKLRDGGRLCDLAPTLLDIMHLPVPKEMTGHSLIER
;
A
#
# COMPACT_ATOMS: atom_id res chain seq x y z
N MET A 1 4.46 67.42 12.91
CA MET A 1 5.02 66.70 14.04
C MET A 1 3.88 65.87 14.66
N ASN A 2 3.67 64.67 14.16
CA ASN A 2 2.80 63.69 14.80
C ASN A 2 3.33 62.33 14.47
N MET A 3 3.95 61.71 15.48
CA MET A 3 4.49 60.33 15.43
C MET A 3 3.29 59.37 15.45
N LEU A 4 3.16 58.57 14.41
CA LEU A 4 2.31 57.40 14.40
C LEU A 4 3.01 56.28 15.18
N SER A 5 2.58 56.05 16.40
CA SER A 5 2.92 54.85 17.17
C SER A 5 2.13 53.67 16.63
N GLY A 6 2.75 52.91 15.76
CA GLY A 6 2.27 51.58 15.34
C GLY A 6 2.47 50.58 16.47
N ALA A 7 1.49 50.37 17.33
CA ALA A 7 1.45 49.25 18.25
C ALA A 7 1.23 47.96 17.45
N GLY A 8 2.33 47.32 17.07
CA GLY A 8 2.29 45.93 16.57
C GLY A 8 1.68 45.05 17.66
N LYS A 9 0.50 44.51 17.42
CA LYS A 9 -0.04 43.41 18.24
C LYS A 9 0.98 42.30 18.21
N ARG A 10 1.73 42.10 19.30
CA ARG A 10 2.47 40.86 19.55
C ARG A 10 1.40 39.78 19.73
N TYR A 11 1.07 39.05 18.66
CA TYR A 11 0.41 37.77 18.79
C TYR A 11 1.32 36.91 19.66
N GLY A 12 0.81 36.37 20.78
CA GLY A 12 1.56 35.42 21.58
C GLY A 12 2.09 34.30 20.66
N LEU A 13 3.37 33.97 20.78
CA LEU A 13 3.97 32.89 19.99
C LEU A 13 3.15 31.63 20.19
N LYS A 14 2.75 30.99 19.09
CA LYS A 14 2.04 29.72 19.14
C LYS A 14 2.96 28.64 19.69
N LYS A 15 2.44 27.77 20.54
CA LYS A 15 3.16 26.57 20.99
C LYS A 15 3.09 25.54 19.87
N LEU A 16 4.20 25.27 19.21
CA LEU A 16 4.33 24.29 18.16
C LEU A 16 4.24 22.87 18.72
N THR A 17 3.46 22.00 18.08
CA THR A 17 3.59 20.55 18.24
C THR A 17 4.16 19.96 16.95
N ALA A 18 5.29 19.25 17.04
CA ALA A 18 5.96 18.70 15.87
C ALA A 18 5.93 17.16 15.87
N LEU A 19 5.87 16.58 14.66
CA LEU A 19 6.16 15.19 14.38
C LEU A 19 7.45 15.13 13.56
N ILE A 20 8.47 14.50 14.12
CA ILE A 20 9.78 14.29 13.49
C ILE A 20 9.87 12.81 13.14
N ILE A 21 9.94 12.50 11.86
CA ILE A 21 10.03 11.14 11.33
C ILE A 21 11.45 10.90 10.83
N MET A 22 12.12 9.92 11.38
CA MET A 22 13.43 9.41 10.96
C MET A 22 13.18 8.19 10.06
N ASP A 23 13.01 8.41 8.77
CA ASP A 23 12.61 7.38 7.81
C ASP A 23 13.59 6.20 7.81
N GLY A 24 13.09 4.97 7.94
CA GLY A 24 13.92 3.77 7.97
C GLY A 24 14.75 3.57 9.25
N PHE A 25 14.32 4.13 10.40
CA PHE A 25 15.02 4.04 11.68
C PHE A 25 14.31 3.07 12.63
N GLY A 26 14.59 1.76 12.50
CA GLY A 26 14.01 0.72 13.35
C GLY A 26 14.74 0.53 14.69
N CYS A 27 14.14 -0.29 15.55
CA CYS A 27 14.71 -0.74 16.82
C CYS A 27 15.16 -2.19 16.70
N ASN A 28 16.44 -2.47 16.94
CA ASN A 28 16.98 -3.83 16.98
C ASN A 28 17.94 -3.96 18.15
N PRO A 29 17.72 -4.91 19.07
CA PRO A 29 18.64 -5.13 20.20
C PRO A 29 19.96 -5.78 19.77
N ASP A 30 20.00 -6.40 18.56
CA ASP A 30 21.24 -6.99 18.05
C ASP A 30 22.16 -5.90 17.50
N SER A 31 23.44 -6.01 17.82
CA SER A 31 24.48 -5.11 17.34
C SER A 31 25.06 -5.50 15.99
N TYR A 32 24.82 -6.73 15.54
CA TYR A 32 25.36 -7.23 14.28
C TYR A 32 24.68 -6.54 13.08
N GLY A 33 25.50 -5.89 12.26
CA GLY A 33 25.00 -5.17 11.10
C GLY A 33 24.06 -3.98 11.43
N ASN A 34 24.03 -3.50 12.67
CA ASN A 34 23.17 -2.42 13.12
C ASN A 34 23.93 -1.08 13.06
N ALA A 35 23.50 -0.17 12.19
CA ALA A 35 24.07 1.17 12.11
C ALA A 35 23.55 2.11 13.22
N ILE A 36 22.41 1.75 13.85
CA ILE A 36 21.72 2.54 14.89
C ILE A 36 22.25 2.12 16.27
N MET A 37 23.53 2.37 16.51
CA MET A 37 24.18 2.02 17.77
C MET A 37 24.29 3.25 18.69
N PRO A 38 24.36 3.06 20.02
CA PRO A 38 24.45 4.18 20.98
C PRO A 38 25.60 5.16 20.71
N GLN A 39 26.73 4.70 20.16
CA GLN A 39 27.86 5.57 19.81
C GLN A 39 27.53 6.50 18.62
N ASN A 40 26.59 6.13 17.75
CA ASN A 40 26.18 6.87 16.56
C ASN A 40 24.96 7.77 16.82
N THR A 41 24.29 7.63 17.98
CA THR A 41 23.00 8.26 18.32
C THR A 41 23.06 8.99 19.68
N LYS A 42 24.06 9.83 19.86
CA LYS A 42 24.35 10.46 21.17
C LYS A 42 23.26 11.42 21.65
N HIS A 43 22.70 12.23 20.73
CA HIS A 43 21.62 13.16 21.05
C HIS A 43 20.31 12.40 21.30
N LEU A 44 19.96 11.46 20.41
CA LEU A 44 18.79 10.61 20.58
C LEU A 44 18.85 9.81 21.87
N ARG A 45 20.03 9.28 22.23
CA ARG A 45 20.23 8.58 23.50
C ARG A 45 19.97 9.48 24.70
N THR A 46 20.48 10.70 24.67
CA THR A 46 20.23 11.68 25.73
C THR A 46 18.75 12.03 25.85
N ILE A 47 18.06 12.18 24.70
CA ILE A 47 16.63 12.45 24.65
C ILE A 47 15.84 11.24 25.16
N TRP A 48 16.19 10.03 24.73
CA TRP A 48 15.59 8.77 25.17
C TRP A 48 15.65 8.62 26.70
N ASP A 49 16.81 8.83 27.27
CA ASP A 49 17.02 8.70 28.73
C ASP A 49 16.29 9.80 29.55
N ALA A 50 15.96 10.94 28.91
CA ALA A 50 15.37 12.10 29.61
C ALA A 50 13.85 12.18 29.50
N TYR A 51 13.23 11.55 28.49
CA TYR A 51 11.83 11.71 28.15
C TYR A 51 11.07 10.38 28.04
N PRO A 52 9.73 10.38 28.20
CA PRO A 52 8.91 9.19 27.98
C PRO A 52 9.11 8.63 26.58
N HIS A 53 9.33 7.34 26.50
CA HIS A 53 9.56 6.63 25.25
C HIS A 53 8.98 5.21 25.30
N THR A 54 8.76 4.63 24.13
CA THR A 54 8.35 3.26 23.92
C THR A 54 8.72 2.85 22.49
N GLU A 55 8.46 1.59 22.12
CA GLU A 55 8.55 1.08 20.76
C GLU A 55 7.14 0.81 20.25
N ILE A 56 6.90 1.07 18.95
CA ILE A 56 5.60 0.90 18.31
C ILE A 56 5.70 0.05 17.04
N GLY A 57 4.61 -0.67 16.71
CA GLY A 57 4.50 -1.50 15.52
C GLY A 57 4.42 -0.67 14.24
N ALA A 58 5.27 -1.03 13.25
CA ALA A 58 5.39 -0.35 11.96
C ALA A 58 5.37 -1.31 10.76
N SER A 59 4.93 -2.57 10.96
CA SER A 59 4.94 -3.61 9.93
C SER A 59 3.71 -4.50 10.02
N GLY A 60 3.50 -5.34 9.02
CA GLY A 60 2.43 -6.34 9.01
C GLY A 60 1.05 -5.74 9.33
N ARG A 61 0.29 -6.45 10.14
CA ARG A 61 -1.10 -6.09 10.49
C ARG A 61 -1.22 -4.74 11.21
N ASP A 62 -0.17 -4.30 11.89
CA ASP A 62 -0.17 -3.01 12.61
C ASP A 62 -0.27 -1.79 11.69
N VAL A 63 0.06 -1.98 10.42
CA VAL A 63 -0.03 -0.94 9.39
C VAL A 63 -0.93 -1.33 8.21
N GLY A 64 -1.72 -2.41 8.35
CA GLY A 64 -2.69 -2.84 7.34
C GLY A 64 -2.10 -3.68 6.20
N LEU A 65 -0.91 -4.23 6.39
CA LEU A 65 -0.26 -5.18 5.49
C LEU A 65 -0.51 -6.64 5.94
N PRO A 66 -0.27 -7.65 5.09
CA PRO A 66 -0.24 -9.04 5.51
C PRO A 66 0.75 -9.29 6.66
N SER A 67 0.47 -10.31 7.49
CA SER A 67 1.35 -10.68 8.60
C SER A 67 2.77 -11.00 8.09
N GLY A 68 3.80 -10.49 8.79
CA GLY A 68 5.20 -10.69 8.43
C GLY A 68 5.71 -9.83 7.26
N GLN A 69 4.87 -9.03 6.64
CA GLN A 69 5.31 -8.10 5.59
C GLN A 69 5.91 -6.85 6.22
N MET A 70 7.10 -6.45 5.77
CA MET A 70 7.78 -5.23 6.19
C MET A 70 6.96 -3.99 5.82
N GLY A 71 7.02 -2.94 6.69
CA GLY A 71 6.45 -1.63 6.41
C GLY A 71 7.16 -0.91 5.28
N ASN A 72 6.60 0.21 4.86
CA ASN A 72 7.22 1.13 3.91
C ASN A 72 6.71 2.56 4.15
N SER A 73 7.39 3.55 3.55
CA SER A 73 7.11 4.95 3.81
C SER A 73 5.69 5.37 3.39
N GLU A 74 5.15 4.83 2.27
CA GLU A 74 3.80 5.14 1.80
C GLU A 74 2.74 4.71 2.82
N VAL A 75 2.83 3.45 3.24
CA VAL A 75 1.91 2.85 4.22
C VAL A 75 2.09 3.49 5.59
N GLY A 76 3.33 3.69 6.04
CA GLY A 76 3.65 4.30 7.33
C GLY A 76 3.06 5.70 7.46
N HIS A 77 3.36 6.60 6.51
CA HIS A 77 2.86 7.98 6.53
C HIS A 77 1.34 8.06 6.38
N THR A 78 0.73 7.14 5.58
CA THR A 78 -0.73 7.06 5.45
C THR A 78 -1.38 6.70 6.79
N ASN A 79 -0.87 5.69 7.51
CA ASN A 79 -1.40 5.30 8.81
C ASN A 79 -1.23 6.40 9.87
N ILE A 80 -0.05 7.04 9.89
CA ILE A 80 0.22 8.16 10.79
C ILE A 80 -0.77 9.31 10.55
N GLY A 81 -0.92 9.73 9.29
CA GLY A 81 -1.79 10.84 8.94
C GLY A 81 -3.28 10.54 9.09
N ALA A 82 -3.69 9.29 8.85
CA ALA A 82 -5.09 8.85 8.98
C ALA A 82 -5.52 8.62 10.44
N GLY A 83 -4.59 8.42 11.37
CA GLY A 83 -4.89 8.10 12.78
C GLY A 83 -5.66 6.79 12.94
N ARG A 84 -5.54 5.87 11.97
CA ARG A 84 -6.17 4.55 11.93
C ARG A 84 -5.35 3.59 11.08
N VAL A 85 -5.51 2.29 11.32
CA VAL A 85 -4.90 1.28 10.45
C VAL A 85 -5.62 1.32 9.09
N VAL A 86 -4.87 1.63 8.02
CA VAL A 86 -5.38 1.66 6.65
C VAL A 86 -4.98 0.35 5.97
N PHE A 87 -5.94 -0.56 5.88
CA PHE A 87 -5.71 -1.87 5.30
C PHE A 87 -5.54 -1.79 3.79
N GLN A 88 -4.45 -2.36 3.29
CA GLN A 88 -4.23 -2.52 1.85
C GLN A 88 -5.27 -3.46 1.23
N ASP A 89 -5.57 -3.28 -0.07
CA ASP A 89 -6.60 -4.09 -0.75
C ASP A 89 -6.34 -5.59 -0.60
N LEU A 90 -5.09 -6.04 -0.73
CA LEU A 90 -4.71 -7.44 -0.52
C LEU A 90 -5.14 -7.95 0.87
N THR A 91 -4.84 -7.20 1.92
CA THR A 91 -5.19 -7.57 3.30
C THR A 91 -6.71 -7.58 3.50
N ARG A 92 -7.42 -6.58 2.96
CA ARG A 92 -8.90 -6.50 3.02
C ARG A 92 -9.55 -7.69 2.34
N ILE A 93 -9.01 -8.15 1.21
CA ILE A 93 -9.53 -9.30 0.48
C ILE A 93 -9.26 -10.59 1.23
N PHE A 94 -8.05 -10.76 1.81
CA PHE A 94 -7.77 -11.91 2.68
C PHE A 94 -8.71 -11.97 3.87
N ASP A 95 -8.96 -10.86 4.56
CA ASP A 95 -9.90 -10.80 5.69
C ASP A 95 -11.33 -11.20 5.28
N LEU A 96 -11.77 -10.82 4.08
CA LEU A 96 -13.07 -11.23 3.53
C LEU A 96 -13.09 -12.73 3.16
N ALA A 97 -11.99 -13.24 2.59
CA ALA A 97 -11.86 -14.64 2.20
C ALA A 97 -11.81 -15.56 3.42
N GLU A 98 -10.91 -15.32 4.37
CA GLU A 98 -10.72 -16.11 5.60
C GLU A 98 -11.96 -16.11 6.49
N SER A 99 -12.65 -14.97 6.58
CA SER A 99 -13.91 -14.87 7.35
C SER A 99 -15.14 -15.43 6.64
N GLY A 100 -14.99 -15.95 5.41
CA GLY A 100 -16.11 -16.47 4.59
C GLY A 100 -17.08 -15.37 4.11
N ARG A 101 -16.74 -14.09 4.28
CA ARG A 101 -17.64 -12.96 3.94
C ARG A 101 -17.56 -12.51 2.49
N LEU A 102 -16.64 -13.05 1.69
CA LEU A 102 -16.47 -12.64 0.30
C LEU A 102 -17.77 -12.81 -0.50
N GLY A 103 -18.48 -13.94 -0.32
CA GLY A 103 -19.77 -14.20 -0.95
C GLY A 103 -20.92 -13.29 -0.50
N SER A 104 -20.78 -12.62 0.64
CA SER A 104 -21.78 -11.66 1.15
C SER A 104 -21.56 -10.23 0.65
N CYS A 105 -20.44 -9.96 -0.03
CA CYS A 105 -20.19 -8.66 -0.67
C CYS A 105 -21.26 -8.36 -1.71
N THR A 106 -21.75 -7.12 -1.73
CA THR A 106 -22.84 -6.70 -2.62
C THR A 106 -22.57 -7.04 -4.08
N ALA A 107 -21.37 -6.74 -4.58
CA ALA A 107 -20.97 -7.00 -5.96
C ALA A 107 -21.00 -8.50 -6.33
N VAL A 108 -20.60 -9.38 -5.40
CA VAL A 108 -20.61 -10.84 -5.60
C VAL A 108 -22.05 -11.35 -5.61
N ARG A 109 -22.89 -10.90 -4.67
CA ARG A 109 -24.32 -11.26 -4.64
C ARG A 109 -25.04 -10.82 -5.92
N GLU A 110 -24.80 -9.57 -6.36
CA GLU A 110 -25.37 -9.05 -7.61
C GLU A 110 -24.95 -9.90 -8.83
N ALA A 111 -23.70 -10.39 -8.89
CA ALA A 111 -23.26 -11.29 -9.94
C ALA A 111 -24.01 -12.63 -9.92
N PHE A 112 -24.22 -13.20 -8.73
CA PHE A 112 -24.98 -14.45 -8.58
C PHE A 112 -26.47 -14.27 -8.92
N GLU A 113 -27.08 -13.17 -8.49
CA GLU A 113 -28.46 -12.81 -8.80
C GLU A 113 -28.66 -12.64 -10.31
N ASN A 114 -27.76 -11.91 -10.99
CA ASN A 114 -27.79 -11.77 -12.44
C ASN A 114 -27.74 -13.12 -13.16
N CYS A 115 -26.88 -14.05 -12.70
CA CYS A 115 -26.81 -15.39 -13.30
C CYS A 115 -28.13 -16.16 -13.11
N ARG A 116 -28.80 -16.05 -11.95
CA ARG A 116 -30.10 -16.71 -11.71
C ARG A 116 -31.20 -16.11 -12.56
N GLU A 117 -31.31 -14.79 -12.61
CA GLU A 117 -32.33 -14.06 -13.37
C GLU A 117 -32.27 -14.37 -14.88
N HIS A 118 -31.05 -14.48 -15.42
CA HIS A 118 -30.86 -14.73 -16.85
C HIS A 118 -30.60 -16.22 -17.17
N SER A 119 -30.57 -17.10 -16.17
CA SER A 119 -30.16 -18.52 -16.34
C SER A 119 -28.79 -18.64 -17.01
N SER A 120 -27.92 -17.68 -16.78
CA SER A 120 -26.61 -17.49 -17.41
C SER A 120 -25.45 -18.06 -16.55
N ALA A 121 -24.22 -17.88 -17.01
CA ALA A 121 -23.04 -18.43 -16.38
C ALA A 121 -22.29 -17.39 -15.52
N LEU A 122 -21.58 -17.90 -14.52
CA LEU A 122 -20.57 -17.16 -13.75
C LEU A 122 -19.18 -17.50 -14.29
N HIS A 123 -18.43 -16.50 -14.69
CA HIS A 123 -17.05 -16.60 -15.13
C HIS A 123 -16.12 -15.96 -14.11
N LEU A 124 -15.17 -16.73 -13.60
CA LEU A 124 -14.09 -16.25 -12.71
C LEU A 124 -12.82 -16.18 -13.54
N MET A 125 -12.20 -15.01 -13.68
CA MET A 125 -10.98 -14.86 -14.47
C MET A 125 -9.91 -14.10 -13.69
N GLY A 126 -8.65 -14.43 -13.91
CA GLY A 126 -7.53 -13.75 -13.27
C GLY A 126 -6.26 -14.58 -13.21
N LEU A 127 -5.21 -13.99 -12.62
CA LEU A 127 -3.91 -14.60 -12.48
C LEU A 127 -3.94 -15.71 -11.44
N LEU A 128 -3.64 -16.93 -11.85
CA LEU A 128 -3.69 -18.13 -11.02
C LEU A 128 -2.31 -18.40 -10.41
N SER A 129 -2.00 -17.76 -9.30
CA SER A 129 -0.77 -17.96 -8.53
C SER A 129 -0.93 -17.52 -7.07
N ASP A 130 0.06 -17.80 -6.25
CA ASP A 130 0.22 -17.36 -4.86
C ASP A 130 1.18 -16.17 -4.70
N GLY A 131 1.63 -15.58 -5.80
CA GLY A 131 2.62 -14.49 -5.79
C GLY A 131 2.17 -13.21 -5.08
N GLY A 132 0.85 -12.99 -4.90
CA GLY A 132 0.31 -11.90 -4.08
C GLY A 132 0.55 -10.48 -4.65
N VAL A 133 0.97 -10.36 -5.92
CA VAL A 133 1.26 -9.06 -6.56
C VAL A 133 0.05 -8.51 -7.32
N HIS A 134 -0.66 -9.37 -8.06
CA HIS A 134 -1.84 -9.00 -8.84
C HIS A 134 -3.11 -9.67 -8.37
N SER A 135 -2.98 -10.88 -7.83
CA SER A 135 -4.04 -11.75 -7.34
C SER A 135 -3.47 -12.71 -6.30
N HIS A 136 -4.34 -13.53 -5.72
CA HIS A 136 -3.92 -14.69 -4.93
C HIS A 136 -4.90 -15.85 -5.15
N ILE A 137 -4.38 -17.08 -5.26
CA ILE A 137 -5.19 -18.28 -5.53
C ILE A 137 -6.28 -18.51 -4.46
N ASP A 138 -6.02 -18.17 -3.19
CA ASP A 138 -6.98 -18.31 -2.10
C ASP A 138 -8.20 -17.40 -2.28
N HIS A 139 -8.04 -16.24 -2.95
CA HIS A 139 -9.17 -15.38 -3.28
C HIS A 139 -10.11 -16.06 -4.30
N LEU A 140 -9.56 -16.77 -5.28
CA LEU A 140 -10.34 -17.59 -6.22
C LEU A 140 -11.03 -18.74 -5.48
N PHE A 141 -10.33 -19.41 -4.58
CA PHE A 141 -10.90 -20.52 -3.79
C PHE A 141 -12.07 -20.04 -2.93
N ALA A 142 -11.94 -18.89 -2.28
CA ALA A 142 -13.03 -18.29 -1.51
C ALA A 142 -14.24 -17.89 -2.40
N LEU A 143 -14.01 -17.42 -3.64
CA LEU A 143 -15.09 -17.16 -4.61
C LEU A 143 -15.80 -18.47 -5.04
N LEU A 144 -15.07 -19.57 -5.23
CA LEU A 144 -15.64 -20.88 -5.53
C LEU A 144 -16.48 -21.40 -4.38
N ASP A 145 -16.00 -21.26 -3.13
CA ASP A 145 -16.77 -21.62 -1.93
C ASP A 145 -18.06 -20.80 -1.82
N ALA A 146 -17.97 -19.50 -2.11
CA ALA A 146 -19.13 -18.62 -2.14
C ALA A 146 -20.14 -19.02 -3.25
N ALA A 147 -19.65 -19.38 -4.44
CA ALA A 147 -20.47 -19.83 -5.55
C ALA A 147 -21.19 -21.17 -5.21
N LYS A 148 -20.46 -22.12 -4.59
CA LYS A 148 -21.03 -23.36 -4.05
C LYS A 148 -22.14 -23.09 -3.05
N ALA A 149 -21.84 -22.26 -2.02
CA ALA A 149 -22.80 -21.91 -0.98
C ALA A 149 -24.05 -21.22 -1.53
N ALA A 150 -23.89 -20.43 -2.62
CA ALA A 150 -24.99 -19.79 -3.33
C ALA A 150 -25.75 -20.75 -4.31
N GLY A 151 -25.33 -22.00 -4.46
CA GLY A 151 -25.95 -22.98 -5.35
C GLY A 151 -25.77 -22.70 -6.83
N MET A 152 -24.66 -22.01 -7.22
CA MET A 152 -24.36 -21.70 -8.61
C MET A 152 -24.05 -22.98 -9.39
N GLN A 153 -24.73 -23.21 -10.53
CA GLN A 153 -24.59 -24.43 -11.32
C GLN A 153 -23.62 -24.31 -12.49
N LYS A 154 -23.54 -23.11 -13.10
CA LYS A 154 -22.70 -22.83 -14.27
C LYS A 154 -21.58 -21.90 -13.86
N VAL A 155 -20.47 -22.46 -13.35
CA VAL A 155 -19.28 -21.72 -12.91
C VAL A 155 -18.10 -22.12 -13.78
N PHE A 156 -17.42 -21.15 -14.39
CA PHE A 156 -16.29 -21.40 -15.27
C PHE A 156 -15.08 -20.55 -14.85
N VAL A 157 -13.90 -21.16 -14.82
CA VAL A 157 -12.66 -20.49 -14.46
C VAL A 157 -11.79 -20.31 -15.70
N HIS A 158 -11.31 -19.08 -15.89
CA HIS A 158 -10.36 -18.69 -16.92
C HIS A 158 -9.01 -18.38 -16.22
N CYS A 159 -8.05 -19.29 -16.38
CA CYS A 159 -6.78 -19.26 -15.67
C CYS A 159 -5.76 -18.46 -16.48
N PHE A 160 -5.21 -17.38 -15.88
CA PHE A 160 -4.04 -16.70 -16.41
C PHE A 160 -2.82 -17.20 -15.65
N THR A 161 -1.82 -17.77 -16.37
CA THR A 161 -0.60 -18.29 -15.75
C THR A 161 0.43 -17.20 -15.56
N ASP A 162 1.24 -17.29 -14.48
CA ASP A 162 2.10 -16.22 -13.98
C ASP A 162 3.52 -16.30 -14.58
N GLY A 163 4.42 -17.03 -13.97
CA GLY A 163 5.82 -17.19 -14.40
C GLY A 163 6.67 -15.92 -14.31
N ARG A 164 6.19 -14.89 -13.58
CA ARG A 164 6.90 -13.62 -13.39
C ARG A 164 6.98 -13.20 -11.92
N ASP A 165 5.87 -13.30 -11.21
CA ASP A 165 5.80 -13.05 -9.77
C ASP A 165 5.98 -14.35 -8.97
N THR A 166 5.97 -15.49 -9.67
CA THR A 166 6.31 -16.84 -9.20
C THR A 166 7.29 -17.52 -10.15
N ALA A 167 7.75 -18.73 -9.83
CA ALA A 167 8.64 -19.50 -10.69
C ALA A 167 8.04 -19.72 -12.08
N VAL A 168 8.89 -19.73 -13.11
CA VAL A 168 8.47 -19.69 -14.53
C VAL A 168 7.68 -20.91 -15.01
N ASP A 169 7.67 -22.00 -14.23
CA ASP A 169 7.03 -23.29 -14.51
C ASP A 169 6.14 -23.79 -13.36
N SER A 170 5.73 -22.89 -12.46
CA SER A 170 4.88 -23.19 -11.30
C SER A 170 3.40 -23.37 -11.65
N GLY A 171 2.95 -22.88 -12.80
CA GLY A 171 1.55 -22.84 -13.20
C GLY A 171 0.87 -24.20 -13.25
N LEU A 172 1.61 -25.27 -13.58
CA LEU A 172 1.07 -26.64 -13.53
C LEU A 172 0.63 -27.02 -12.10
N GLY A 173 1.39 -26.61 -11.08
CA GLY A 173 1.03 -26.82 -9.67
C GLY A 173 -0.25 -26.10 -9.30
N PHE A 174 -0.40 -24.85 -9.72
CA PHE A 174 -1.60 -24.06 -9.45
C PHE A 174 -2.84 -24.58 -10.19
N VAL A 175 -2.69 -25.05 -11.44
CA VAL A 175 -3.79 -25.68 -12.17
C VAL A 175 -4.26 -26.97 -11.47
N ARG A 176 -3.34 -27.79 -10.93
CA ARG A 176 -3.69 -28.97 -10.12
C ARG A 176 -4.44 -28.58 -8.85
N ALA A 177 -3.91 -27.63 -8.09
CA ALA A 177 -4.56 -27.15 -6.88
C ALA A 177 -5.99 -26.62 -7.16
N LEU A 178 -6.18 -25.93 -8.29
CA LEU A 178 -7.51 -25.51 -8.72
C LEU A 178 -8.42 -26.69 -9.10
N LYS A 179 -7.91 -27.70 -9.80
CA LYS A 179 -8.70 -28.92 -10.12
C LYS A 179 -9.15 -29.64 -8.85
N ASP A 180 -8.25 -29.79 -7.87
CA ASP A 180 -8.57 -30.38 -6.58
C ASP A 180 -9.66 -29.59 -5.86
N LYS A 181 -9.55 -28.24 -5.84
CA LYS A 181 -10.56 -27.36 -5.26
C LYS A 181 -11.90 -27.46 -5.95
N LEU A 182 -11.95 -27.52 -7.29
CA LEU A 182 -13.19 -27.69 -8.06
C LEU A 182 -13.84 -29.04 -7.78
N ALA A 183 -13.04 -30.11 -7.63
CA ALA A 183 -13.54 -31.43 -7.24
C ALA A 183 -14.13 -31.44 -5.82
N GLU A 184 -13.45 -30.80 -4.85
CA GLU A 184 -13.93 -30.62 -3.47
C GLU A 184 -15.23 -29.79 -3.43
N CYS A 185 -15.28 -28.71 -4.16
CA CYS A 185 -16.47 -27.86 -4.25
C CYS A 185 -17.64 -28.59 -4.93
N GLY A 186 -17.37 -29.48 -5.86
CA GLY A 186 -18.39 -30.14 -6.68
C GLY A 186 -19.10 -29.17 -7.63
N CYS A 187 -18.52 -28.01 -7.89
CA CYS A 187 -19.05 -27.01 -8.83
C CYS A 187 -17.90 -26.33 -9.59
N GLY A 188 -18.19 -25.99 -10.85
CA GLY A 188 -17.26 -25.27 -11.72
C GLY A 188 -16.34 -26.18 -12.55
N LYS A 189 -15.83 -25.59 -13.65
CA LYS A 189 -14.89 -26.22 -14.59
C LYS A 189 -13.88 -25.17 -15.07
N ILE A 190 -12.63 -25.59 -15.38
CA ILE A 190 -11.67 -24.74 -16.07
C ILE A 190 -12.09 -24.65 -17.54
N ALA A 191 -12.23 -23.43 -18.06
CA ALA A 191 -12.66 -23.20 -19.44
C ALA A 191 -11.52 -22.78 -20.36
N THR A 192 -10.54 -21.97 -19.86
CA THR A 192 -9.36 -21.55 -20.61
C THR A 192 -8.13 -21.51 -19.72
N VAL A 193 -6.95 -21.67 -20.33
CA VAL A 193 -5.64 -21.45 -19.73
C VAL A 193 -4.80 -20.60 -20.69
N GLU A 194 -4.24 -19.50 -20.21
CA GLU A 194 -3.43 -18.61 -21.05
C GLU A 194 -2.41 -17.81 -20.20
N GLY A 195 -1.25 -17.51 -20.77
CA GLY A 195 -0.23 -16.74 -20.08
C GLY A 195 -0.62 -15.27 -19.89
N ARG A 196 -0.14 -14.69 -18.80
CA ARG A 196 -0.34 -13.26 -18.48
C ARG A 196 0.16 -12.31 -19.58
N TYR A 197 1.06 -12.77 -20.43
CA TYR A 197 1.55 -12.03 -21.60
C TYR A 197 0.41 -11.63 -22.54
N TYR A 198 -0.63 -12.46 -22.67
CA TYR A 198 -1.81 -12.22 -23.49
C TYR A 198 -2.94 -11.56 -22.70
N ALA A 199 -3.33 -12.13 -21.57
CA ALA A 199 -4.52 -11.71 -20.82
C ALA A 199 -4.28 -10.48 -19.94
N MET A 200 -3.02 -10.12 -19.67
CA MET A 200 -2.66 -9.07 -18.73
C MET A 200 -1.67 -8.05 -19.33
N ASP A 201 -1.78 -7.77 -20.63
CA ASP A 201 -1.03 -6.67 -21.24
C ASP A 201 -1.46 -5.32 -20.66
N ARG A 202 -0.50 -4.39 -20.49
CA ARG A 202 -0.75 -3.02 -20.00
C ARG A 202 -0.17 -1.93 -20.89
N ASN A 203 0.45 -2.35 -22.01
CA ASN A 203 1.21 -1.46 -22.89
C ASN A 203 0.49 -1.19 -24.20
N ASN A 204 -0.83 -1.45 -24.24
CA ASN A 204 -1.68 -1.29 -25.42
C ASN A 204 -1.30 -2.21 -26.62
N ASN A 205 -0.71 -3.38 -26.33
CA ASN A 205 -0.50 -4.42 -27.35
C ASN A 205 -1.80 -5.21 -27.53
N TYR A 206 -2.76 -4.60 -28.20
CA TYR A 206 -4.10 -5.18 -28.33
C TYR A 206 -4.16 -6.45 -29.19
N ASP A 207 -3.16 -6.71 -30.03
CA ASP A 207 -2.98 -8.00 -30.72
C ASP A 207 -2.84 -9.18 -29.75
N ARG A 208 -2.27 -8.96 -28.57
CA ARG A 208 -2.20 -9.96 -27.49
C ARG A 208 -3.55 -10.10 -26.79
N THR A 209 -4.14 -8.96 -26.40
CA THR A 209 -5.44 -8.93 -25.71
C THR A 209 -6.55 -9.51 -26.55
N GLU A 210 -6.52 -9.32 -27.89
CA GLU A 210 -7.48 -9.90 -28.84
C GLU A 210 -7.45 -11.43 -28.83
N LYS A 211 -6.24 -12.04 -28.71
CA LYS A 211 -6.11 -13.49 -28.62
C LYS A 211 -6.73 -14.02 -27.32
N ALA A 212 -6.45 -13.36 -26.19
CA ALA A 212 -7.08 -13.69 -24.92
C ALA A 212 -8.61 -13.54 -24.99
N TYR A 213 -9.10 -12.40 -25.48
CA TYR A 213 -10.52 -12.15 -25.65
C TYR A 213 -11.17 -13.20 -26.56
N SER A 214 -10.49 -13.61 -27.64
CA SER A 214 -10.99 -14.62 -28.59
C SER A 214 -11.15 -15.99 -27.92
N ALA A 215 -10.23 -16.39 -27.06
CA ALA A 215 -10.37 -17.62 -26.28
C ALA A 215 -11.58 -17.55 -25.33
N LEU A 216 -11.73 -16.43 -24.62
CA LEU A 216 -12.81 -16.21 -23.66
C LEU A 216 -14.21 -16.15 -24.34
N VAL A 217 -14.34 -15.45 -25.50
CA VAL A 217 -15.64 -15.11 -26.09
C VAL A 217 -15.99 -16.01 -27.25
N TYR A 218 -15.01 -16.40 -28.05
CA TYR A 218 -15.27 -17.22 -29.27
C TYR A 218 -14.90 -18.68 -29.06
N GLY A 219 -14.12 -19.00 -28.02
CA GLY A 219 -13.57 -20.33 -27.81
C GLY A 219 -12.49 -20.67 -28.84
N GLU A 220 -11.68 -19.68 -29.23
CA GLU A 220 -10.63 -19.81 -30.24
C GLU A 220 -9.26 -19.82 -29.56
N GLY A 221 -8.49 -20.85 -29.79
CA GLY A 221 -7.18 -21.09 -29.23
C GLY A 221 -6.75 -22.53 -29.49
N ASP A 222 -5.62 -22.92 -28.89
CA ASP A 222 -5.19 -24.32 -28.92
C ASP A 222 -6.16 -25.16 -28.06
N MET A 223 -6.72 -26.24 -28.65
CA MET A 223 -7.77 -27.02 -27.99
C MET A 223 -7.20 -28.21 -27.22
N PHE A 224 -7.63 -28.35 -25.98
CA PHE A 224 -7.22 -29.46 -25.11
C PHE A 224 -8.43 -30.05 -24.37
N SER A 225 -8.37 -31.33 -24.03
CA SER A 225 -9.41 -31.98 -23.22
C SER A 225 -9.20 -31.76 -21.71
N ASP A 226 -8.00 -31.33 -21.32
CA ASP A 226 -7.60 -31.14 -19.92
C ASP A 226 -6.64 -29.95 -19.75
N ALA A 227 -6.83 -29.16 -18.70
CA ALA A 227 -6.02 -27.97 -18.43
C ALA A 227 -4.55 -28.29 -18.07
N GLU A 228 -4.29 -29.41 -17.39
CA GLU A 228 -2.90 -29.82 -17.13
C GLU A 228 -2.18 -30.23 -18.42
N GLU A 229 -2.89 -30.88 -19.34
CA GLU A 229 -2.35 -31.27 -20.65
C GLU A 229 -1.93 -30.03 -21.44
N ALA A 230 -2.74 -28.96 -21.42
CA ALA A 230 -2.43 -27.69 -22.07
C ALA A 230 -1.12 -27.10 -21.54
N VAL A 231 -0.95 -27.02 -20.20
CA VAL A 231 0.27 -26.49 -19.58
C VAL A 231 1.47 -27.40 -19.86
N LYS A 232 1.34 -28.72 -19.69
CA LYS A 232 2.42 -29.68 -19.96
C LYS A 232 2.90 -29.62 -21.40
N THR A 233 1.98 -29.52 -22.35
CA THR A 233 2.31 -29.41 -23.79
C THR A 233 3.06 -28.10 -24.06
N SER A 234 2.67 -27.00 -23.43
CA SER A 234 3.38 -25.73 -23.54
C SER A 234 4.82 -25.87 -23.07
N TYR A 235 5.05 -26.46 -21.88
CA TYR A 235 6.39 -26.68 -21.34
C TYR A 235 7.24 -27.59 -22.22
N GLN A 236 6.67 -28.66 -22.77
CA GLN A 236 7.36 -29.55 -23.72
C GLN A 236 7.82 -28.82 -24.99
N ASN A 237 7.10 -27.76 -25.38
CA ASN A 237 7.44 -26.89 -26.50
C ASN A 237 8.37 -25.73 -26.10
N GLY A 238 8.92 -25.73 -24.88
CA GLY A 238 9.84 -24.69 -24.37
C GLY A 238 9.17 -23.38 -24.02
N VAL A 239 7.82 -23.34 -23.88
CA VAL A 239 7.05 -22.15 -23.53
C VAL A 239 6.61 -22.25 -22.08
N THR A 240 7.08 -21.33 -21.25
CA THR A 240 6.79 -21.25 -19.82
C THR A 240 5.53 -20.44 -19.53
N ASP A 241 5.11 -20.39 -18.27
CA ASP A 241 3.85 -19.86 -17.78
C ASP A 241 3.47 -18.49 -18.39
N GLU A 242 4.37 -17.52 -18.34
CA GLU A 242 4.08 -16.16 -18.81
C GLU A 242 3.59 -16.12 -20.25
N PHE A 243 4.09 -17.02 -21.08
CA PHE A 243 3.94 -17.01 -22.54
C PHE A 243 3.03 -18.11 -23.08
N ILE A 244 2.35 -18.90 -22.23
CA ILE A 244 1.39 -19.91 -22.68
C ILE A 244 0.37 -19.26 -23.60
N LYS A 245 0.27 -19.78 -24.82
CA LYS A 245 -0.73 -19.30 -25.79
C LYS A 245 -2.14 -19.61 -25.27
N PRO A 246 -3.16 -18.79 -25.65
CA PRO A 246 -4.52 -19.07 -25.24
C PRO A 246 -4.95 -20.50 -25.62
N CYS A 247 -5.27 -21.30 -24.60
CA CYS A 247 -5.74 -22.67 -24.69
C CYS A 247 -7.19 -22.73 -24.26
N VAL A 248 -8.02 -23.40 -25.04
CA VAL A 248 -9.45 -23.61 -24.76
C VAL A 248 -9.69 -25.06 -24.36
N ILE A 249 -10.29 -25.24 -23.18
CA ILE A 249 -10.61 -26.57 -22.69
C ILE A 249 -11.94 -27.03 -23.27
N THR A 250 -11.96 -28.25 -23.81
CA THR A 250 -13.07 -28.81 -24.56
C THR A 250 -13.65 -30.05 -23.90
N GLU A 251 -14.95 -30.23 -24.05
CA GLU A 251 -15.68 -31.43 -23.69
C GLU A 251 -16.47 -31.89 -24.92
N ASN A 252 -16.34 -33.15 -25.31
CA ASN A 252 -16.95 -33.70 -26.51
C ASN A 252 -16.64 -32.90 -27.82
N GLY A 253 -15.43 -32.33 -27.89
CA GLY A 253 -14.96 -31.57 -29.06
C GLY A 253 -15.47 -30.13 -29.14
N ALA A 254 -16.20 -29.63 -28.16
CA ALA A 254 -16.67 -28.25 -28.09
C ALA A 254 -16.07 -27.53 -26.86
N PRO A 255 -15.83 -26.20 -26.91
CA PRO A 255 -15.43 -25.42 -25.74
C PRO A 255 -16.37 -25.65 -24.57
N ILE A 256 -15.82 -25.90 -23.37
CA ILE A 256 -16.59 -26.10 -22.12
C ILE A 256 -17.48 -24.88 -21.84
N ALA A 257 -16.97 -23.68 -22.07
CA ALA A 257 -17.72 -22.45 -21.93
C ALA A 257 -17.17 -21.34 -22.84
N LYS A 258 -18.03 -20.38 -23.11
CA LYS A 258 -17.72 -19.09 -23.74
C LYS A 258 -18.51 -18.02 -23.02
N ILE A 259 -17.94 -16.81 -22.90
CA ILE A 259 -18.63 -15.67 -22.30
C ILE A 259 -19.69 -15.17 -23.26
N ASN A 260 -20.92 -15.04 -22.79
CA ASN A 260 -22.09 -14.62 -23.57
C ASN A 260 -22.79 -13.42 -22.95
N ALA A 261 -23.76 -12.88 -23.67
CA ALA A 261 -24.60 -11.81 -23.14
C ALA A 261 -25.31 -12.25 -21.86
N ASN A 262 -25.40 -11.34 -20.92
CA ASN A 262 -25.97 -11.50 -19.58
C ASN A 262 -25.23 -12.47 -18.65
N ASP A 263 -24.05 -12.98 -19.03
CA ASP A 263 -23.18 -13.68 -18.08
C ASP A 263 -22.62 -12.70 -17.03
N SER A 264 -22.21 -13.24 -15.90
CA SER A 264 -21.48 -12.49 -14.89
C SER A 264 -20.00 -12.83 -14.95
N ILE A 265 -19.15 -11.83 -14.90
CA ILE A 265 -17.70 -11.96 -14.87
C ILE A 265 -17.20 -11.40 -13.55
N ILE A 266 -16.41 -12.17 -12.80
CA ILE A 266 -15.62 -11.66 -11.67
C ILE A 266 -14.15 -11.76 -12.04
N PHE A 267 -13.51 -10.60 -12.22
CA PHE A 267 -12.07 -10.51 -12.42
C PHE A 267 -11.40 -10.41 -11.04
N PHE A 268 -10.77 -11.49 -10.58
CA PHE A 268 -10.27 -11.57 -9.20
C PHE A 268 -8.88 -10.96 -8.98
N ASN A 269 -8.27 -10.33 -9.99
CA ASN A 269 -7.08 -9.50 -9.78
C ASN A 269 -7.45 -8.25 -8.96
N PHE A 270 -6.65 -7.93 -7.94
CA PHE A 270 -6.84 -6.70 -7.16
C PHE A 270 -5.96 -5.54 -7.64
N ARG A 271 -4.79 -5.80 -8.23
CA ARG A 271 -3.94 -4.76 -8.80
C ARG A 271 -4.44 -4.33 -10.18
N PRO A 272 -4.70 -3.01 -10.38
CA PRO A 272 -5.45 -2.52 -11.53
C PRO A 272 -4.68 -2.46 -12.84
N ASP A 273 -3.37 -2.22 -12.83
CA ASP A 273 -2.58 -1.81 -14.00
C ASP A 273 -2.67 -2.78 -15.18
N ARG A 274 -2.70 -4.08 -14.91
CA ARG A 274 -2.78 -5.15 -15.93
C ARG A 274 -4.19 -5.72 -16.15
N ALA A 275 -5.17 -5.28 -15.35
CA ALA A 275 -6.56 -5.72 -15.53
C ALA A 275 -7.38 -4.77 -16.42
N ARG A 276 -6.97 -3.50 -16.53
CA ARG A 276 -7.72 -2.45 -17.25
C ARG A 276 -7.98 -2.79 -18.70
N GLN A 277 -6.96 -3.25 -19.42
CA GLN A 277 -7.02 -3.43 -20.87
C GLN A 277 -8.02 -4.51 -21.27
N LEU A 278 -7.97 -5.68 -20.63
CA LEU A 278 -8.93 -6.76 -20.87
C LEU A 278 -10.34 -6.38 -20.38
N THR A 279 -10.47 -5.66 -19.27
CA THR A 279 -11.77 -5.17 -18.78
C THR A 279 -12.45 -4.27 -19.81
N ARG A 280 -11.71 -3.33 -20.44
CA ARG A 280 -12.26 -2.46 -21.49
C ARG A 280 -12.87 -3.24 -22.66
N CYS A 281 -12.31 -4.41 -23.00
CA CYS A 281 -12.85 -5.25 -24.07
C CYS A 281 -14.30 -5.70 -23.82
N PHE A 282 -14.72 -5.77 -22.55
CA PHE A 282 -16.08 -6.19 -22.17
C PHE A 282 -17.00 -5.01 -21.86
N ILE A 283 -16.48 -3.92 -21.25
CA ILE A 283 -17.34 -2.85 -20.73
C ILE A 283 -17.47 -1.62 -21.66
N ASP A 284 -16.51 -1.41 -22.59
CA ASP A 284 -16.58 -0.27 -23.50
C ASP A 284 -17.52 -0.60 -24.66
N ARG A 285 -18.58 0.23 -24.83
CA ARG A 285 -19.50 0.06 -25.99
C ARG A 285 -18.78 0.37 -27.30
N ASP A 286 -18.09 1.51 -27.32
CA ASP A 286 -17.21 1.90 -28.42
C ASP A 286 -15.80 1.44 -28.09
N PHE A 287 -15.32 0.44 -28.81
CA PHE A 287 -14.01 -0.16 -28.59
C PHE A 287 -13.27 -0.28 -29.92
N PRO A 288 -12.38 0.67 -30.25
CA PRO A 288 -11.76 0.77 -31.58
C PRO A 288 -10.48 -0.07 -31.73
N GLN A 289 -10.02 -0.79 -30.71
CA GLN A 289 -8.68 -1.37 -30.69
C GLN A 289 -8.56 -2.65 -31.53
N PHE A 290 -9.63 -3.43 -31.62
CA PHE A 290 -9.78 -4.56 -32.52
C PHE A 290 -11.30 -4.82 -32.79
N GLU A 291 -11.59 -5.56 -33.84
CA GLU A 291 -12.98 -5.85 -34.22
C GLU A 291 -13.58 -6.94 -33.31
N ARG A 292 -14.59 -6.58 -32.52
CA ARG A 292 -15.40 -7.57 -31.80
C ARG A 292 -16.47 -8.13 -32.74
N ARG A 293 -16.21 -9.29 -33.32
CA ARG A 293 -17.08 -9.93 -34.32
C ARG A 293 -18.56 -10.09 -33.91
N ARG A 294 -18.82 -10.17 -32.59
CA ARG A 294 -20.19 -10.20 -32.02
C ARG A 294 -20.68 -8.81 -31.60
N GLY A 295 -19.91 -7.76 -31.87
CA GLY A 295 -20.16 -6.42 -31.35
C GLY A 295 -20.09 -6.36 -29.84
N TYR A 296 -20.63 -5.28 -29.28
CA TYR A 296 -20.82 -5.16 -27.81
C TYR A 296 -22.02 -6.02 -27.37
N PHE A 297 -21.86 -6.73 -26.27
CA PHE A 297 -22.96 -7.41 -25.59
C PHE A 297 -22.85 -7.17 -24.08
N PRO A 298 -23.99 -7.03 -23.37
CA PRO A 298 -23.97 -6.71 -21.93
C PRO A 298 -23.51 -7.92 -21.10
N VAL A 299 -22.67 -7.65 -20.11
CA VAL A 299 -22.27 -8.59 -19.06
C VAL A 299 -22.35 -7.88 -17.71
N LYS A 300 -22.61 -8.63 -16.63
CA LYS A 300 -22.41 -8.11 -15.27
C LYS A 300 -20.92 -8.25 -14.93
N PHE A 301 -20.19 -7.14 -15.05
CA PHE A 301 -18.74 -7.15 -14.79
C PHE A 301 -18.44 -6.71 -13.36
N VAL A 302 -17.70 -7.52 -12.64
CA VAL A 302 -17.26 -7.27 -11.25
C VAL A 302 -15.74 -7.27 -11.20
N CYS A 303 -15.17 -6.21 -10.66
CA CYS A 303 -13.75 -6.09 -10.37
C CYS A 303 -13.49 -6.36 -8.90
N MET A 304 -12.36 -6.99 -8.57
CA MET A 304 -11.95 -7.18 -7.17
C MET A 304 -11.75 -5.84 -6.48
N SER A 305 -11.05 -4.90 -7.14
CA SER A 305 -10.82 -3.53 -6.67
C SER A 305 -11.15 -2.52 -7.78
N GLN A 306 -10.96 -1.22 -7.54
CA GLN A 306 -11.17 -0.19 -8.55
C GLN A 306 -10.01 -0.16 -9.56
N TYR A 307 -10.24 -0.64 -10.78
CA TYR A 307 -9.20 -0.62 -11.83
C TYR A 307 -9.03 0.76 -12.47
N SER A 308 -10.08 1.55 -12.57
CA SER A 308 -10.06 2.95 -13.02
C SER A 308 -11.31 3.67 -12.52
N ALA A 309 -11.19 4.96 -12.18
CA ALA A 309 -12.33 5.81 -11.88
C ALA A 309 -13.29 5.95 -13.08
N GLU A 310 -12.78 5.84 -14.32
CA GLU A 310 -13.60 5.86 -15.54
C GLU A 310 -14.57 4.68 -15.64
N PHE A 311 -14.32 3.58 -14.91
CA PHE A 311 -15.18 2.40 -14.92
C PHE A 311 -16.36 2.51 -13.95
N ASN A 312 -16.40 3.56 -13.11
CA ASN A 312 -17.47 3.78 -12.15
C ASN A 312 -18.84 3.80 -12.84
N GLY A 313 -19.81 3.09 -12.25
CA GLY A 313 -21.16 2.94 -12.81
C GLY A 313 -21.29 1.91 -13.95
N ARG A 314 -20.17 1.37 -14.46
CA ARG A 314 -20.16 0.31 -15.50
C ARG A 314 -19.72 -1.05 -14.96
N VAL A 315 -19.07 -1.07 -13.80
CA VAL A 315 -18.64 -2.27 -13.08
C VAL A 315 -19.07 -2.19 -11.62
N SER A 316 -19.21 -3.34 -10.97
CA SER A 316 -19.34 -3.43 -9.52
C SER A 316 -17.97 -3.76 -8.89
N LEU A 317 -17.73 -3.30 -7.67
CA LEU A 317 -16.46 -3.50 -6.95
C LEU A 317 -16.69 -4.37 -5.72
N ILE A 318 -15.87 -5.41 -5.54
CA ILE A 318 -15.88 -6.24 -4.30
C ILE A 318 -15.29 -5.43 -3.16
N VAL A 319 -14.12 -4.83 -3.38
CA VAL A 319 -13.44 -3.96 -2.43
C VAL A 319 -13.33 -2.55 -3.04
N PRO A 320 -14.27 -1.65 -2.73
CA PRO A 320 -14.17 -0.26 -3.16
C PRO A 320 -13.01 0.45 -2.47
N PRO A 321 -12.43 1.51 -3.10
CA PRO A 321 -11.40 2.32 -2.48
C PRO A 321 -11.93 2.94 -1.19
N GLU A 322 -11.10 2.93 -0.15
CA GLU A 322 -11.41 3.59 1.11
C GLU A 322 -11.17 5.10 0.96
N GLN A 323 -12.19 5.90 1.26
CA GLN A 323 -12.03 7.35 1.34
C GLN A 323 -11.61 7.71 2.77
N LEU A 324 -10.37 8.17 2.90
CA LEU A 324 -9.85 8.63 4.17
C LEU A 324 -10.32 10.07 4.40
N SER A 325 -11.20 10.25 5.37
CA SER A 325 -11.66 11.56 5.84
C SER A 325 -11.14 11.85 7.25
N ASN A 326 -11.10 13.13 7.61
CA ASN A 326 -10.57 13.60 8.88
C ASN A 326 -9.14 13.08 9.16
N THR A 327 -8.29 13.07 8.11
CA THR A 327 -6.84 12.91 8.32
C THR A 327 -6.31 14.05 9.15
N MET A 328 -5.15 13.89 9.78
CA MET A 328 -4.57 14.90 10.67
C MET A 328 -4.52 16.28 10.01
N GLY A 329 -4.09 16.34 8.72
CA GLY A 329 -4.03 17.60 7.97
C GLY A 329 -5.39 18.24 7.73
N GLU A 330 -6.37 17.46 7.28
CA GLU A 330 -7.73 17.91 7.05
C GLU A 330 -8.40 18.37 8.35
N TYR A 331 -8.25 17.59 9.42
CA TYR A 331 -8.84 17.87 10.71
C TYR A 331 -8.28 19.14 11.34
N LEU A 332 -6.95 19.33 11.35
CA LEU A 332 -6.33 20.56 11.83
C LEU A 332 -6.78 21.79 11.03
N SER A 333 -6.89 21.67 9.72
CA SER A 333 -7.42 22.73 8.85
C SER A 333 -8.85 23.09 9.23
N SER A 334 -9.71 22.09 9.47
CA SER A 334 -11.11 22.34 9.88
C SER A 334 -11.23 23.08 11.23
N LEU A 335 -10.22 22.95 12.08
CA LEU A 335 -10.10 23.68 13.35
C LEU A 335 -9.38 25.04 13.22
N GLY A 336 -9.08 25.48 11.99
CA GLY A 336 -8.37 26.74 11.72
C GLY A 336 -6.92 26.75 12.20
N LYS A 337 -6.28 25.58 12.37
CA LYS A 337 -4.88 25.45 12.78
C LYS A 337 -3.94 25.61 11.59
N THR A 338 -2.80 26.23 11.84
CA THR A 338 -1.75 26.36 10.83
C THR A 338 -0.77 25.21 10.93
N GLN A 339 -0.33 24.69 9.79
CA GLN A 339 0.51 23.51 9.73
C GLN A 339 1.62 23.62 8.67
N LEU A 340 2.75 22.99 8.92
CA LEU A 340 3.90 22.92 8.03
C LEU A 340 4.21 21.47 7.67
N ARG A 341 4.46 21.22 6.37
CA ARG A 341 5.03 19.99 5.84
C ARG A 341 6.42 20.30 5.32
N ILE A 342 7.43 19.56 5.75
CA ILE A 342 8.81 19.79 5.31
C ILE A 342 9.55 18.46 5.16
N ALA A 343 10.16 18.25 3.99
CA ALA A 343 11.03 17.14 3.68
C ALA A 343 11.90 17.47 2.47
N GLU A 344 12.92 16.65 2.22
CA GLU A 344 13.62 16.68 0.95
C GLU A 344 12.87 15.87 -0.14
N THR A 345 13.31 16.01 -1.40
CA THR A 345 12.59 15.52 -2.61
C THR A 345 12.12 14.09 -2.47
N GLU A 346 12.96 13.17 -1.96
CA GLU A 346 12.65 11.73 -1.86
C GLU A 346 11.47 11.43 -0.93
N LYS A 347 11.25 12.28 0.07
CA LYS A 347 10.21 12.05 1.08
C LYS A 347 9.12 13.15 1.13
N TYR A 348 9.14 14.07 0.15
CA TYR A 348 8.14 15.15 0.11
C TYR A 348 6.71 14.63 -0.08
N ALA A 349 6.50 13.66 -0.98
CA ALA A 349 5.20 13.04 -1.18
C ALA A 349 4.69 12.32 0.08
N HIS A 350 5.60 11.80 0.90
CA HIS A 350 5.24 11.07 2.12
C HIS A 350 4.64 12.00 3.18
N VAL A 351 5.24 13.17 3.42
CA VAL A 351 4.70 14.16 4.37
C VAL A 351 3.53 14.99 3.81
N THR A 352 3.20 14.87 2.51
CA THR A 352 2.10 15.58 1.85
C THR A 352 1.02 14.62 1.39
N PHE A 353 1.14 14.03 0.21
CA PHE A 353 0.15 13.16 -0.43
C PHE A 353 -0.26 11.98 0.46
N PHE A 354 0.71 11.16 0.90
CA PHE A 354 0.43 9.98 1.71
C PHE A 354 -0.08 10.33 3.11
N PHE A 355 0.53 11.30 3.76
CA PHE A 355 0.06 11.79 5.06
C PHE A 355 -1.36 12.39 5.00
N ASN A 356 -1.74 12.95 3.86
CA ASN A 356 -3.09 13.46 3.60
C ASN A 356 -4.05 12.37 3.07
N GLY A 357 -3.70 11.09 3.20
CA GLY A 357 -4.57 9.98 2.81
C GLY A 357 -4.78 9.82 1.31
N GLY A 358 -3.75 10.13 0.50
CA GLY A 358 -3.79 10.04 -0.96
C GLY A 358 -4.40 11.27 -1.65
N LEU A 359 -4.45 12.41 -0.95
CA LEU A 359 -4.96 13.67 -1.50
C LEU A 359 -3.82 14.65 -1.79
N GLU A 360 -3.71 15.09 -3.05
CA GLU A 360 -2.77 16.16 -3.46
C GLU A 360 -3.16 17.55 -2.95
N ARG A 361 -4.39 17.70 -2.48
CA ARG A 361 -4.92 18.98 -2.00
C ARG A 361 -4.05 19.56 -0.88
N VAL A 362 -3.73 20.84 -1.00
CA VAL A 362 -3.22 21.67 0.09
C VAL A 362 -4.41 22.15 0.92
N PHE A 363 -4.40 21.87 2.21
CA PHE A 363 -5.47 22.31 3.11
C PHE A 363 -5.29 23.76 3.53
N ASP A 364 -6.38 24.43 3.92
CA ASP A 364 -6.31 25.79 4.42
C ASP A 364 -5.41 25.84 5.69
N GLY A 365 -4.46 26.77 5.70
CA GLY A 365 -3.46 26.89 6.77
C GLY A 365 -2.27 25.92 6.65
N GLU A 366 -2.17 25.12 5.58
CA GLU A 366 -1.05 24.23 5.30
C GLU A 366 -0.02 24.92 4.40
N ASP A 367 1.20 25.04 4.89
CA ASP A 367 2.37 25.41 4.08
C ASP A 367 3.25 24.18 3.82
N ARG A 368 3.92 24.17 2.67
CA ARG A 368 4.81 23.08 2.23
C ARG A 368 6.19 23.61 1.89
N ILE A 369 7.23 22.99 2.41
CA ILE A 369 8.63 23.28 2.09
C ILE A 369 9.27 22.03 1.51
N LEU A 370 9.61 22.10 0.22
CA LEU A 370 10.43 21.11 -0.47
C LEU A 370 11.88 21.55 -0.43
N VAL A 371 12.76 20.71 0.08
CA VAL A 371 14.21 20.88 0.00
C VAL A 371 14.73 19.92 -1.09
N PRO A 372 15.45 20.40 -2.12
CA PRO A 372 15.99 19.51 -3.14
C PRO A 372 16.96 18.48 -2.54
N SER A 373 16.78 17.20 -2.86
CA SER A 373 17.78 16.17 -2.56
C SER A 373 19.03 16.36 -3.39
N PRO A 374 20.21 15.91 -2.92
CA PRO A 374 21.45 16.04 -3.69
C PRO A 374 21.39 15.22 -4.98
N ASN A 375 21.90 15.79 -6.07
CA ASN A 375 21.97 15.11 -7.35
C ASN A 375 23.22 14.21 -7.43
N VAL A 376 23.10 13.01 -6.86
CA VAL A 376 24.14 11.96 -6.84
C VAL A 376 23.57 10.67 -7.42
N ALA A 377 24.43 9.77 -7.87
CA ALA A 377 23.98 8.49 -8.45
C ALA A 377 23.33 7.59 -7.39
N THR A 378 23.93 7.52 -6.20
CA THR A 378 23.46 6.77 -5.03
C THR A 378 23.77 7.58 -3.77
N TYR A 379 22.95 7.45 -2.72
CA TYR A 379 23.07 8.30 -1.54
C TYR A 379 24.18 7.90 -0.55
N ASP A 380 24.82 6.76 -0.73
CA ASP A 380 26.07 6.42 -0.03
C ASP A 380 27.21 7.40 -0.36
N LEU A 381 27.18 8.04 -1.54
CA LEU A 381 28.13 9.06 -1.94
C LEU A 381 27.96 10.40 -1.19
N LYS A 382 26.77 10.61 -0.59
CA LYS A 382 26.44 11.80 0.21
C LYS A 382 25.42 11.45 1.29
N PRO A 383 25.83 10.71 2.36
CA PRO A 383 24.91 10.19 3.39
C PRO A 383 24.16 11.27 4.19
N GLU A 384 24.73 12.47 4.32
CA GLU A 384 24.05 13.61 4.95
C GLU A 384 22.87 14.13 4.13
N MET A 385 22.77 13.78 2.85
CA MET A 385 21.73 14.20 1.93
C MET A 385 21.45 15.72 2.08
N SER A 386 20.20 16.10 2.34
CA SER A 386 19.80 17.49 2.60
C SER A 386 19.34 17.75 4.04
N ALA A 387 19.63 16.83 4.98
CA ALA A 387 19.13 16.91 6.36
C ALA A 387 19.50 18.23 7.06
N TYR A 388 20.71 18.75 6.90
CA TYR A 388 21.10 20.02 7.50
C TYR A 388 20.31 21.22 6.97
N GLU A 389 19.99 21.25 5.68
CA GLU A 389 19.16 22.32 5.10
C GLU A 389 17.69 22.19 5.54
N VAL A 390 17.14 20.97 5.60
CA VAL A 390 15.83 20.70 6.18
C VAL A 390 15.77 21.22 7.62
N THR A 391 16.79 20.90 8.43
CA THR A 391 16.89 21.33 9.83
C THR A 391 16.96 22.85 9.96
N ARG A 392 17.79 23.51 9.14
CA ARG A 392 17.92 24.97 9.13
C ARG A 392 16.60 25.65 8.85
N ARG A 393 15.89 25.22 7.79
CA ARG A 393 14.57 25.78 7.42
C ARG A 393 13.49 25.48 8.45
N ALA A 394 13.49 24.29 9.03
CA ALA A 394 12.58 23.94 10.10
C ALA A 394 12.80 24.84 11.34
N CYS A 395 14.06 25.09 11.74
CA CYS A 395 14.39 26.03 12.83
C CYS A 395 13.88 27.45 12.57
N GLU A 396 14.02 27.98 11.35
CA GLU A 396 13.47 29.28 10.97
C GLU A 396 11.93 29.32 11.11
N CYS A 397 11.26 28.24 10.70
CA CYS A 397 9.81 28.10 10.84
C CYS A 397 9.38 28.02 12.31
N ILE A 398 10.14 27.29 13.16
CA ILE A 398 9.90 27.21 14.61
C ILE A 398 10.02 28.59 15.24
N ASP A 399 11.09 29.32 14.92
CA ASP A 399 11.34 30.66 15.48
C ASP A 399 10.31 31.72 15.03
N SER A 400 9.68 31.49 13.87
CA SER A 400 8.64 32.40 13.39
C SER A 400 7.36 32.40 14.25
N GLY A 401 7.13 31.33 15.02
CA GLY A 401 5.90 31.14 15.81
C GLY A 401 4.61 31.12 14.97
N LYS A 402 4.73 30.84 13.66
CA LYS A 402 3.59 30.85 12.72
C LYS A 402 2.70 29.61 12.86
N TYR A 403 3.29 28.44 13.14
CA TYR A 403 2.63 27.16 13.01
C TYR A 403 2.17 26.58 14.34
N ASP A 404 1.00 25.97 14.35
CA ASP A 404 0.48 25.15 15.46
C ASP A 404 1.02 23.71 15.37
N PHE A 405 1.27 23.20 14.15
CA PHE A 405 1.70 21.84 13.88
C PHE A 405 2.77 21.78 12.78
N MET A 406 3.69 20.83 12.89
CA MET A 406 4.71 20.57 11.87
C MET A 406 4.90 19.06 11.69
N VAL A 407 4.99 18.59 10.45
CA VAL A 407 5.52 17.25 10.10
C VAL A 407 6.80 17.42 9.32
N LEU A 408 7.84 16.75 9.79
CA LEU A 408 9.16 16.74 9.18
C LEU A 408 9.62 15.30 8.98
N ASN A 409 10.21 14.99 7.83
CA ASN A 409 10.82 13.70 7.55
C ASN A 409 12.30 13.88 7.18
N PHE A 410 13.17 13.06 7.78
CA PHE A 410 14.56 12.87 7.40
C PHE A 410 14.68 11.58 6.58
N ALA A 411 15.05 11.71 5.31
CA ALA A 411 15.11 10.61 4.36
C ALA A 411 16.33 9.69 4.51
N ASN A 412 17.33 10.13 5.27
CA ASN A 412 18.70 9.62 5.24
C ASN A 412 18.80 8.12 5.53
N THR A 413 18.22 7.66 6.64
CA THR A 413 18.40 6.28 7.09
C THR A 413 17.73 5.26 6.17
N ASP A 414 16.63 5.61 5.51
CA ASP A 414 16.02 4.78 4.50
C ASP A 414 16.81 4.79 3.18
N MET A 415 17.02 5.98 2.63
CA MET A 415 17.62 6.11 1.29
C MET A 415 19.08 5.62 1.24
N VAL A 416 19.86 5.84 2.29
CA VAL A 416 21.22 5.33 2.39
C VAL A 416 21.23 3.85 2.75
N GLY A 417 20.31 3.40 3.62
CA GLY A 417 20.15 2.00 3.98
C GLY A 417 19.94 1.10 2.76
N HIS A 418 19.13 1.52 1.82
CA HIS A 418 18.91 0.82 0.55
C HIS A 418 20.16 0.61 -0.31
N THR A 419 21.25 1.36 -0.07
CA THR A 419 22.51 1.17 -0.80
C THR A 419 23.31 -0.05 -0.31
N GLY A 420 23.03 -0.56 0.89
CA GLY A 420 23.76 -1.66 1.50
C GLY A 420 25.17 -1.29 2.00
N VAL A 421 25.55 -0.01 1.96
CA VAL A 421 26.90 0.47 2.37
C VAL A 421 26.86 0.83 3.85
N PHE A 422 27.37 -0.04 4.71
CA PHE A 422 27.29 0.08 6.18
C PHE A 422 27.87 1.38 6.72
N GLU A 423 29.08 1.77 6.30
CA GLU A 423 29.74 3.01 6.77
C GLU A 423 28.95 4.26 6.37
N ALA A 424 28.31 4.24 5.21
CA ALA A 424 27.44 5.34 4.78
C ALA A 424 26.16 5.39 5.62
N ALA A 425 25.57 4.23 5.96
CA ALA A 425 24.41 4.15 6.85
C ALA A 425 24.74 4.69 8.25
N VAL A 426 25.90 4.36 8.82
CA VAL A 426 26.38 4.95 10.09
C VAL A 426 26.44 6.47 9.99
N LYS A 427 26.98 7.00 8.89
CA LYS A 427 27.08 8.45 8.69
C LYS A 427 25.72 9.13 8.53
N ALA A 428 24.77 8.46 7.86
CA ALA A 428 23.38 8.91 7.77
C ALA A 428 22.73 8.99 9.15
N VAL A 429 22.88 7.95 9.98
CA VAL A 429 22.38 7.89 11.35
C VAL A 429 22.97 9.02 12.21
N GLU A 430 24.30 9.23 12.19
CA GLU A 430 24.95 10.33 12.91
C GLU A 430 24.42 11.71 12.47
N THR A 431 24.15 11.88 11.19
CA THR A 431 23.62 13.13 10.65
C THR A 431 22.20 13.39 11.17
N VAL A 432 21.33 12.38 11.12
CA VAL A 432 19.96 12.47 11.66
C VAL A 432 19.98 12.75 13.16
N ASP A 433 20.87 12.10 13.94
CA ASP A 433 21.03 12.31 15.37
C ASP A 433 21.31 13.78 15.70
N VAL A 434 22.28 14.41 15.01
CA VAL A 434 22.63 15.83 15.21
C VAL A 434 21.47 16.74 14.81
N CYS A 435 20.79 16.45 13.70
CA CYS A 435 19.66 17.22 13.22
C CYS A 435 18.46 17.17 14.17
N VAL A 436 18.13 15.98 14.67
CA VAL A 436 17.04 15.79 15.65
C VAL A 436 17.36 16.52 16.95
N GLY A 437 18.60 16.39 17.48
CA GLY A 437 19.03 17.13 18.66
C GLY A 437 18.86 18.64 18.51
N THR A 438 19.27 19.19 17.35
CA THR A 438 19.12 20.63 17.03
C THR A 438 17.65 21.06 17.00
N LEU A 439 16.77 20.26 16.41
CA LEU A 439 15.34 20.56 16.35
C LEU A 439 14.68 20.51 17.73
N VAL A 440 15.01 19.49 18.53
CA VAL A 440 14.50 19.32 19.90
C VAL A 440 14.87 20.52 20.76
N ASP A 441 16.13 20.93 20.77
CA ASP A 441 16.58 22.11 21.50
C ASP A 441 15.80 23.37 21.08
N ARG A 442 15.56 23.54 19.79
CA ARG A 442 14.83 24.69 19.26
C ARG A 442 13.36 24.67 19.64
N ILE A 443 12.70 23.50 19.57
CA ILE A 443 11.29 23.30 19.92
C ILE A 443 11.08 23.60 21.42
N ILE A 444 11.91 23.00 22.29
CA ILE A 444 11.80 23.18 23.74
C ILE A 444 12.07 24.64 24.12
N LYS A 445 13.09 25.27 23.53
CA LYS A 445 13.38 26.69 23.75
C LYS A 445 12.20 27.61 23.43
N ASN A 446 11.38 27.25 22.47
CA ASN A 446 10.17 27.97 22.08
C ASN A 446 8.91 27.48 22.83
N GLY A 447 9.06 26.63 23.87
CA GLY A 447 7.94 26.10 24.67
C GLY A 447 7.01 25.16 23.93
N GLY A 448 7.51 24.54 22.86
CA GLY A 448 6.79 23.56 22.05
C GLY A 448 6.91 22.13 22.57
N ALA A 449 6.34 21.19 21.82
CA ALA A 449 6.41 19.76 22.06
C ALA A 449 6.70 19.01 20.76
N CYS A 450 7.27 17.80 20.82
CA CYS A 450 7.35 16.94 19.65
C CYS A 450 7.21 15.44 20.01
N LEU A 451 6.78 14.68 19.00
CA LEU A 451 6.99 13.25 18.90
C LEU A 451 8.14 12.98 17.91
N ILE A 452 9.06 12.11 18.30
CA ILE A 452 10.15 11.62 17.46
C ILE A 452 9.88 10.14 17.21
N THR A 453 9.87 9.72 15.96
CA THR A 453 9.54 8.34 15.57
C THR A 453 10.20 8.00 14.23
N ALA A 454 9.91 6.79 13.72
CA ALA A 454 10.14 6.38 12.35
C ALA A 454 8.85 5.79 11.76
N ASP A 455 8.84 5.53 10.49
CA ASP A 455 7.69 4.96 9.76
C ASP A 455 7.88 3.48 9.41
N HIS A 456 9.11 2.99 9.40
CA HIS A 456 9.53 1.58 9.28
C HIS A 456 11.01 1.44 9.65
N GLY A 457 11.51 0.20 9.70
CA GLY A 457 12.93 -0.09 9.92
C GLY A 457 13.69 -0.33 8.62
N ASN A 458 15.00 -0.07 8.62
CA ASN A 458 15.98 -0.35 7.56
C ASN A 458 17.41 -0.41 8.14
N CYS A 459 17.97 0.74 8.58
CA CYS A 459 19.38 0.86 9.00
C CYS A 459 19.75 0.09 10.26
N GLU A 460 18.82 -0.40 11.04
CA GLU A 460 19.09 -1.26 12.19
C GLU A 460 19.45 -2.70 11.81
N GLN A 461 19.38 -3.04 10.51
CA GLN A 461 19.77 -4.33 9.98
C GLN A 461 20.36 -4.18 8.57
N MET A 462 21.64 -3.89 8.47
CA MET A 462 22.37 -3.66 7.22
C MET A 462 23.06 -4.91 6.67
N LEU A 463 23.10 -5.99 7.43
CA LEU A 463 23.71 -7.28 7.04
C LEU A 463 22.71 -8.42 7.25
N ASP A 464 22.77 -9.41 6.36
CA ASP A 464 22.06 -10.68 6.52
C ASP A 464 22.83 -11.66 7.41
N GLU A 465 22.28 -12.86 7.65
CA GLU A 465 22.90 -13.91 8.46
C GLU A 465 24.23 -14.42 7.88
N LYS A 466 24.51 -14.18 6.60
CA LYS A 466 25.74 -14.56 5.91
C LYS A 466 26.79 -13.46 5.89
N GLY A 467 26.45 -12.27 6.38
CA GLY A 467 27.30 -11.08 6.35
C GLY A 467 27.26 -10.32 5.01
N GLU A 468 26.32 -10.64 4.14
CA GLU A 468 26.11 -9.90 2.90
C GLU A 468 25.22 -8.67 3.15
N PRO A 469 25.31 -7.62 2.32
CA PRO A 469 24.48 -6.43 2.46
C PRO A 469 22.98 -6.75 2.43
N PHE A 470 22.25 -6.30 3.46
CA PHE A 470 20.81 -6.41 3.54
C PHE A 470 20.20 -5.02 3.24
N THR A 471 19.52 -4.90 2.11
CA THR A 471 18.98 -3.62 1.61
C THR A 471 17.47 -3.44 1.76
N PRO A 472 16.64 -4.48 2.00
CA PRO A 472 15.20 -4.33 2.21
C PRO A 472 14.88 -3.65 3.55
N HIS A 473 13.62 -3.21 3.69
CA HIS A 473 13.08 -2.82 5.01
C HIS A 473 13.01 -4.03 5.95
N THR A 474 12.80 -3.74 7.24
CA THR A 474 12.65 -4.76 8.27
C THR A 474 11.23 -4.82 8.81
N THR A 475 10.94 -5.83 9.61
CA THR A 475 9.70 -5.94 10.39
C THR A 475 9.88 -5.47 11.84
N ASN A 476 11.03 -4.90 12.17
CA ASN A 476 11.33 -4.42 13.51
C ASN A 476 10.40 -3.26 13.91
N PRO A 477 10.12 -3.09 15.22
CA PRO A 477 9.39 -1.93 15.71
C PRO A 477 10.22 -0.65 15.50
N VAL A 478 9.56 0.50 15.67
CA VAL A 478 10.19 1.80 15.55
C VAL A 478 10.11 2.56 16.88
N PRO A 479 11.05 3.48 17.16
CA PRO A 479 11.03 4.25 18.41
C PRO A 479 9.91 5.27 18.43
N LEU A 480 9.39 5.57 19.59
CA LEU A 480 8.53 6.72 19.88
C LEU A 480 9.02 7.43 21.13
N ILE A 481 9.36 8.73 21.01
CA ILE A 481 9.78 9.56 22.14
C ILE A 481 8.87 10.79 22.18
N TRP A 482 8.31 11.09 23.35
CA TRP A 482 7.53 12.31 23.58
C TRP A 482 8.36 13.35 24.32
N VAL A 483 8.68 14.44 23.64
CA VAL A 483 9.52 15.53 24.17
C VAL A 483 8.65 16.77 24.42
N SER A 484 8.56 17.17 25.65
CA SER A 484 8.01 18.46 26.11
C SER A 484 8.38 18.69 27.57
N ASP A 485 8.25 19.94 28.06
CA ASP A 485 8.42 20.20 29.50
C ASP A 485 7.36 19.47 30.34
N ASP A 486 6.15 19.32 29.81
CA ASP A 486 5.04 18.61 30.47
C ASP A 486 5.16 17.09 30.42
N ALA A 487 6.08 16.54 29.61
CA ALA A 487 6.27 15.11 29.46
C ALA A 487 7.11 14.47 30.58
N LYS A 488 7.95 15.26 31.22
CA LYS A 488 8.89 14.75 32.25
C LYS A 488 8.16 14.03 33.38
N GLY A 489 8.57 12.79 33.64
CA GLY A 489 7.99 11.94 34.69
C GLY A 489 6.65 11.25 34.30
N LYS A 490 6.15 11.46 33.09
CA LYS A 490 5.03 10.71 32.51
C LYS A 490 5.52 9.45 31.79
N LYS A 491 4.58 8.64 31.32
CA LYS A 491 4.88 7.40 30.59
C LYS A 491 4.07 7.33 29.29
N LEU A 492 4.60 6.60 28.34
CA LEU A 492 3.87 6.14 27.16
C LEU A 492 3.48 4.66 27.34
N ARG A 493 2.33 4.28 26.82
CA ARG A 493 1.86 2.89 26.81
C ARG A 493 2.64 2.08 25.79
N ASP A 494 2.92 0.84 26.13
CA ASP A 494 3.51 -0.15 25.23
C ASP A 494 2.46 -0.72 24.25
N GLY A 495 2.93 -1.37 23.17
CA GLY A 495 2.07 -2.03 22.19
C GLY A 495 1.33 -1.06 21.25
N GLY A 496 1.81 0.17 21.14
CA GLY A 496 1.30 1.16 20.19
C GLY A 496 1.65 0.82 18.73
N ARG A 497 1.01 1.54 17.81
CA ARG A 497 1.19 1.42 16.35
C ARG A 497 1.27 2.80 15.72
N LEU A 498 1.71 2.88 14.45
CA LEU A 498 1.82 4.16 13.73
C LEU A 498 0.51 4.95 13.71
N CYS A 499 -0.64 4.29 13.65
CA CYS A 499 -1.95 4.95 13.66
C CYS A 499 -2.30 5.65 14.99
N ASP A 500 -1.57 5.37 16.06
CA ASP A 500 -1.78 5.99 17.38
C ASP A 500 -1.08 7.36 17.50
N LEU A 501 -0.22 7.71 16.55
CA LEU A 501 0.55 8.96 16.57
C LEU A 501 -0.34 10.19 16.41
N ALA A 502 -1.29 10.21 15.45
CA ALA A 502 -2.18 11.36 15.29
C ALA A 502 -3.07 11.59 16.53
N PRO A 503 -3.75 10.58 17.11
CA PRO A 503 -4.45 10.75 18.38
C PRO A 503 -3.55 11.23 19.52
N THR A 504 -2.30 10.77 19.61
CA THR A 504 -1.33 11.21 20.62
C THR A 504 -0.93 12.68 20.42
N LEU A 505 -0.69 13.10 19.16
CA LEU A 505 -0.41 14.51 18.82
C LEU A 505 -1.60 15.41 19.15
N LEU A 506 -2.83 14.98 18.85
CA LEU A 506 -4.05 15.75 19.22
C LEU A 506 -4.21 15.86 20.72
N ASP A 507 -3.86 14.82 21.50
CA ASP A 507 -3.88 14.85 22.97
C ASP A 507 -2.84 15.86 23.50
N ILE A 508 -1.61 15.89 22.95
CA ILE A 508 -0.58 16.89 23.27
C ILE A 508 -1.07 18.32 22.93
N MET A 509 -1.79 18.47 21.84
CA MET A 509 -2.38 19.76 21.41
C MET A 509 -3.66 20.14 22.19
N HIS A 510 -4.14 19.29 23.09
CA HIS A 510 -5.41 19.43 23.81
C HIS A 510 -6.60 19.60 22.86
N LEU A 511 -6.61 18.86 21.76
CA LEU A 511 -7.68 18.83 20.76
C LEU A 511 -8.44 17.49 20.85
N PRO A 512 -9.76 17.49 20.57
CA PRO A 512 -10.53 16.26 20.53
C PRO A 512 -10.07 15.37 19.35
N VAL A 513 -10.15 14.05 19.51
CA VAL A 513 -9.86 13.07 18.45
C VAL A 513 -11.15 12.85 17.64
N PRO A 514 -11.15 13.01 16.31
CA PRO A 514 -12.32 12.74 15.48
C PRO A 514 -12.64 11.23 15.46
N LYS A 515 -13.90 10.88 15.31
CA LYS A 515 -14.38 9.48 15.37
C LYS A 515 -13.80 8.56 14.30
N GLU A 516 -13.35 9.11 13.19
CA GLU A 516 -12.72 8.39 12.09
C GLU A 516 -11.31 7.90 12.46
N MET A 517 -10.63 8.55 13.41
CA MET A 517 -9.37 8.07 13.96
C MET A 517 -9.65 7.00 15.02
N THR A 518 -9.36 5.74 14.68
CA THR A 518 -9.56 4.58 15.57
C THR A 518 -8.34 4.25 16.42
N GLY A 519 -7.20 4.92 16.16
CA GLY A 519 -6.02 4.89 17.03
C GLY A 519 -6.31 5.57 18.37
N HIS A 520 -5.43 5.37 19.34
CA HIS A 520 -5.59 5.87 20.70
C HIS A 520 -4.35 6.65 21.13
N SER A 521 -4.52 7.70 21.95
CA SER A 521 -3.37 8.38 22.58
C SER A 521 -2.54 7.39 23.39
N LEU A 522 -1.23 7.41 23.19
CA LEU A 522 -0.29 6.56 23.94
C LEU A 522 0.14 7.17 25.27
N ILE A 523 -0.32 8.37 25.60
CA ILE A 523 -0.02 9.00 26.88
C ILE A 523 -0.77 8.28 28.01
N GLU A 524 -0.04 7.77 29.02
CA GLU A 524 -0.64 7.26 30.25
C GLU A 524 -1.17 8.43 31.10
N ARG A 525 -2.41 8.32 31.56
CA ARG A 525 -3.08 9.31 32.42
C ARG A 525 -3.12 8.85 33.87
#